data_e53bc1a6d98d5512aeeed00f24d1e43f
#
_entry.id   e53bc1a6d98d5512aeeed00f24d1e43f
#
_cell.length_a   1.000
_cell.length_b   1.000
_cell.length_c   1.000
_cell.angle_alpha   90.00
_cell.angle_beta   90.00
_cell.angle_gamma   90.00
#
_symmetry.space_group_name_H-M   'P 1'
#
loop_
_entity.id
_entity.type
_entity.pdbx_description
1 polymer ?
#
loop_
_entity_poly.entity_id
_entity_poly.type
_entity_poly.pdbx_seq_one_letter_code
_entity_poly.pdbx_strand_id
1 'polypeptide(L)'
;TRAEAYTGVMIDDLITRGAPEPYRMFTSRAEYRLLLRADNADQRLTDRGIEIGCVGEERWKAWLARKDSLNAATTMLQAASALPKALKAHGLPAPRDGGRRSAADMLALEGITIGSLTGLWLELEAIDLSLRQQIEADCRYAGYLERQRADIEALHRDEAISIPPD
;
A
#
# COMPACT_ATOMS: atom_id res chain seq x y z
N THR A 1 -11.91 9.82 6.81
CA THR A 1 -10.94 10.93 6.97
C THR A 1 -10.18 11.16 5.67
N ARG A 2 -9.42 12.29 5.58
CA ARG A 2 -8.56 12.61 4.42
C ARG A 2 -7.38 11.63 4.26
N ALA A 3 -7.05 10.90 5.30
CA ALA A 3 -6.04 9.85 5.25
C ALA A 3 -6.57 8.50 4.72
N GLU A 4 -7.89 8.31 4.64
CA GLU A 4 -8.51 7.04 4.26
C GLU A 4 -9.01 7.00 2.81
N ALA A 5 -9.50 8.14 2.29
CA ALA A 5 -10.07 8.20 0.95
C ALA A 5 -10.01 9.61 0.34
N TYR A 6 -9.99 9.69 -0.99
CA TYR A 6 -10.12 10.98 -1.70
C TYR A 6 -11.44 11.70 -1.42
N THR A 7 -12.53 10.96 -1.18
CA THR A 7 -13.78 11.54 -0.69
C THR A 7 -13.58 12.26 0.65
N GLY A 8 -12.77 11.71 1.55
CA GLY A 8 -12.40 12.36 2.79
C GLY A 8 -11.62 13.65 2.59
N VAL A 9 -10.65 13.66 1.65
CA VAL A 9 -9.92 14.88 1.26
C VAL A 9 -10.88 15.96 0.74
N MET A 10 -11.80 15.58 -0.15
CA MET A 10 -12.80 16.51 -0.71
C MET A 10 -13.70 17.10 0.37
N ILE A 11 -14.24 16.26 1.24
CA ILE A 11 -15.13 16.72 2.33
C ILE A 11 -14.39 17.67 3.25
N ASP A 12 -13.19 17.31 3.69
CA ASP A 12 -12.38 18.12 4.59
C ASP A 12 -12.03 19.48 3.95
N ASP A 13 -11.62 19.51 2.69
CA ASP A 13 -11.37 20.76 1.98
C ASP A 13 -12.61 21.65 1.89
N LEU A 14 -13.78 21.06 1.61
CA LEU A 14 -15.03 21.81 1.46
C LEU A 14 -15.52 22.42 2.79
N ILE A 15 -15.37 21.71 3.90
CA ILE A 15 -15.80 22.20 5.20
C ILE A 15 -14.81 23.18 5.86
N THR A 16 -13.51 23.04 5.59
CA THR A 16 -12.47 23.87 6.20
C THR A 16 -12.11 25.11 5.38
N ARG A 17 -12.09 24.99 4.05
CA ARG A 17 -11.65 26.06 3.12
C ARG A 17 -12.76 26.61 2.25
N GLY A 18 -13.87 25.87 2.13
CA GLY A 18 -14.92 26.18 1.16
C GLY A 18 -14.47 25.97 -0.28
N ALA A 19 -15.36 26.36 -1.21
CA ALA A 19 -15.05 26.33 -2.66
C ALA A 19 -15.70 27.54 -3.31
N PRO A 20 -14.94 28.61 -3.64
CA PRO A 20 -15.45 29.78 -4.37
C PRO A 20 -15.78 29.46 -5.85
N GLU A 21 -15.28 28.34 -6.36
CA GLU A 21 -15.52 27.81 -7.70
C GLU A 21 -15.80 26.29 -7.61
N PRO A 22 -16.25 25.61 -8.68
CA PRO A 22 -16.43 24.17 -8.67
C PRO A 22 -15.20 23.44 -8.18
N TYR A 23 -15.36 22.58 -7.17
CA TYR A 23 -14.24 21.88 -6.55
C TYR A 23 -13.52 20.98 -7.54
N ARG A 24 -12.18 21.07 -7.56
CA ARG A 24 -11.32 20.22 -8.35
C ARG A 24 -10.21 19.64 -7.46
N MET A 25 -10.04 18.32 -7.53
CA MET A 25 -8.97 17.62 -6.85
C MET A 25 -7.64 17.81 -7.60
N PHE A 26 -6.70 18.53 -6.99
CA PHE A 26 -5.33 18.63 -7.45
C PHE A 26 -4.43 17.70 -6.65
N THR A 27 -3.32 17.26 -7.24
CA THR A 27 -2.32 16.43 -6.55
C THR A 27 -1.73 17.11 -5.32
N SER A 28 -1.66 18.44 -5.33
CA SER A 28 -1.22 19.24 -4.16
C SER A 28 -2.14 19.16 -2.96
N ARG A 29 -3.40 18.72 -3.14
CA ARG A 29 -4.39 18.52 -2.07
C ARG A 29 -4.39 17.12 -1.48
N ALA A 30 -3.67 16.19 -2.12
CA ALA A 30 -3.62 14.78 -1.74
C ALA A 30 -2.24 14.45 -1.12
N GLU A 31 -2.05 14.80 0.14
CA GLU A 31 -0.80 14.59 0.89
C GLU A 31 -0.43 13.11 0.93
N TYR A 32 -1.44 12.25 1.10
CA TYR A 32 -1.27 10.80 1.25
C TYR A 32 -1.49 10.02 -0.04
N ARG A 33 -1.21 10.62 -1.22
CA ARG A 33 -1.50 10.00 -2.53
C ARG A 33 -0.80 8.65 -2.76
N LEU A 34 0.34 8.39 -2.11
CA LEU A 34 1.02 7.09 -2.21
C LEU A 34 0.30 6.00 -1.43
N LEU A 35 -0.43 6.38 -0.37
CA LEU A 35 -1.31 5.50 0.38
C LEU A 35 -2.67 5.35 -0.31
N LEU A 36 -3.22 6.45 -0.85
CA LEU A 36 -4.56 6.52 -1.43
C LEU A 36 -4.57 6.14 -2.92
N ARG A 37 -4.06 4.96 -3.27
CA ARG A 37 -4.06 4.48 -4.64
C ARG A 37 -5.38 3.78 -5.00
N ALA A 38 -5.71 3.75 -6.29
CA ALA A 38 -6.90 3.05 -6.78
C ALA A 38 -6.75 1.52 -6.64
N ASP A 39 -5.54 1.00 -6.87
CA ASP A 39 -5.23 -0.42 -6.81
C ASP A 39 -5.35 -1.04 -5.41
N ASN A 40 -5.19 -0.24 -4.33
CA ASN A 40 -5.29 -0.70 -2.95
C ASN A 40 -6.56 -0.20 -2.22
N ALA A 41 -7.53 0.35 -2.94
CA ALA A 41 -8.74 0.89 -2.32
C ALA A 41 -9.57 -0.17 -1.58
N ASP A 42 -9.58 -1.39 -2.10
CA ASP A 42 -10.23 -2.54 -1.45
C ASP A 42 -9.60 -2.89 -0.10
N GLN A 43 -8.28 -2.86 0.02
CA GLN A 43 -7.56 -3.10 1.28
C GLN A 43 -7.87 -2.06 2.36
N ARG A 44 -8.11 -0.81 1.96
CA ARG A 44 -8.35 0.30 2.89
C ARG A 44 -9.81 0.44 3.32
N LEU A 45 -10.74 0.11 2.41
CA LEU A 45 -12.13 0.51 2.57
C LEU A 45 -13.10 -0.67 2.72
N THR A 46 -12.78 -1.87 2.21
CA THR A 46 -13.79 -2.94 2.19
C THR A 46 -14.09 -3.49 3.59
N ASP A 47 -13.07 -3.71 4.42
CA ASP A 47 -13.30 -4.15 5.81
C ASP A 47 -14.18 -3.15 6.57
N ARG A 48 -13.91 -1.85 6.39
CA ARG A 48 -14.71 -0.79 6.99
C ARG A 48 -16.15 -0.74 6.46
N GLY A 49 -16.30 -0.99 5.15
CA GLY A 49 -17.62 -1.10 4.53
C GLY A 49 -18.42 -2.29 5.04
N ILE A 50 -17.75 -3.38 5.39
CA ILE A 50 -18.38 -4.56 6.03
C ILE A 50 -18.86 -4.20 7.45
N GLU A 51 -18.00 -3.56 8.24
CA GLU A 51 -18.31 -3.13 9.62
C GLU A 51 -19.57 -2.25 9.71
N ILE A 52 -19.73 -1.33 8.75
CA ILE A 52 -20.88 -0.43 8.70
C ILE A 52 -22.06 -0.97 7.89
N GLY A 53 -21.96 -2.21 7.38
CA GLY A 53 -23.06 -2.91 6.70
C GLY A 53 -23.36 -2.43 5.27
N CYS A 54 -22.45 -1.71 4.60
CA CYS A 54 -22.65 -1.24 3.23
C CYS A 54 -22.05 -2.17 2.15
N VAL A 55 -21.43 -3.29 2.55
CA VAL A 55 -20.88 -4.31 1.64
C VAL A 55 -21.75 -5.55 1.65
N GLY A 56 -22.29 -5.94 0.48
CA GLY A 56 -23.07 -7.15 0.32
C GLY A 56 -22.23 -8.42 0.42
N GLU A 57 -22.91 -9.55 0.64
CA GLU A 57 -22.28 -10.87 0.91
C GLU A 57 -21.36 -11.34 -0.21
N GLU A 58 -21.73 -11.16 -1.48
CA GLU A 58 -20.94 -11.57 -2.64
C GLU A 58 -19.59 -10.82 -2.67
N ARG A 59 -19.62 -9.49 -2.51
CA ARG A 59 -18.41 -8.68 -2.47
C ARG A 59 -17.56 -8.98 -1.24
N TRP A 60 -18.17 -9.26 -0.11
CA TRP A 60 -17.47 -9.68 1.09
C TRP A 60 -16.68 -10.97 0.87
N LYS A 61 -17.33 -12.02 0.31
CA LYS A 61 -16.65 -13.29 0.00
C LYS A 61 -15.50 -13.10 -0.99
N ALA A 62 -15.71 -12.33 -2.04
CA ALA A 62 -14.66 -12.01 -3.01
C ALA A 62 -13.48 -11.26 -2.36
N TRP A 63 -13.77 -10.34 -1.45
CA TRP A 63 -12.74 -9.60 -0.72
C TRP A 63 -11.93 -10.52 0.20
N LEU A 64 -12.56 -11.39 0.97
CA LEU A 64 -11.85 -12.32 1.84
C LEU A 64 -10.87 -13.20 1.06
N ALA A 65 -11.30 -13.80 -0.04
CA ALA A 65 -10.43 -14.62 -0.89
C ALA A 65 -9.24 -13.81 -1.45
N ARG A 66 -9.48 -12.56 -1.88
CA ARG A 66 -8.41 -11.68 -2.36
C ARG A 66 -7.44 -11.29 -1.25
N LYS A 67 -7.95 -10.96 -0.06
CA LYS A 67 -7.17 -10.60 1.13
C LYS A 67 -6.24 -11.73 1.55
N ASP A 68 -6.75 -12.98 1.57
CA ASP A 68 -5.96 -14.17 1.88
C ASP A 68 -4.85 -14.37 0.84
N SER A 69 -5.15 -14.20 -0.44
CA SER A 69 -4.16 -14.29 -1.52
C SER A 69 -3.08 -13.23 -1.41
N LEU A 70 -3.43 -11.99 -1.08
CA LEU A 70 -2.47 -10.89 -0.85
C LEU A 70 -1.56 -11.17 0.36
N ASN A 71 -2.13 -11.65 1.46
CA ASN A 71 -1.39 -12.01 2.67
C ASN A 71 -0.41 -13.16 2.40
N ALA A 72 -0.87 -14.21 1.70
CA ALA A 72 -0.03 -15.34 1.32
C ALA A 72 1.14 -14.90 0.43
N ALA A 73 0.88 -14.07 -0.58
CA ALA A 73 1.91 -13.53 -1.46
C ALA A 73 2.92 -12.66 -0.70
N THR A 74 2.47 -11.81 0.21
CA THR A 74 3.34 -10.96 1.05
C THR A 74 4.24 -11.82 1.94
N THR A 75 3.69 -12.85 2.57
CA THR A 75 4.44 -13.80 3.40
C THR A 75 5.49 -14.53 2.57
N MET A 76 5.14 -15.00 1.38
CA MET A 76 6.05 -15.66 0.44
C MET A 76 7.22 -14.75 0.04
N LEU A 77 6.95 -13.50 -0.31
CA LEU A 77 7.97 -12.51 -0.69
C LEU A 77 8.92 -12.17 0.47
N GLN A 78 8.43 -12.14 1.70
CA GLN A 78 9.27 -11.91 2.88
C GLN A 78 10.14 -13.11 3.23
N ALA A 79 9.63 -14.33 3.06
CA ALA A 79 10.34 -15.57 3.33
C ALA A 79 11.41 -15.87 2.28
N ALA A 80 11.13 -15.60 1.00
CA ALA A 80 12.07 -15.78 -0.11
C ALA A 80 13.23 -14.79 0.04
N SER A 81 14.43 -15.27 0.41
CA SER A 81 15.59 -14.40 0.67
C SER A 81 16.89 -15.01 0.17
N ALA A 82 17.80 -14.17 -0.32
CA ALA A 82 19.09 -14.61 -0.86
C ALA A 82 20.26 -13.76 -0.37
N LEU A 83 21.44 -14.36 -0.42
CA LEU A 83 22.72 -13.68 -0.21
C LEU A 83 23.16 -12.96 -1.49
N PRO A 84 24.01 -11.91 -1.38
CA PRO A 84 24.50 -11.14 -2.54
C PRO A 84 25.09 -11.98 -3.66
N LYS A 85 25.76 -13.09 -3.33
CA LYS A 85 26.34 -14.02 -4.32
C LYS A 85 25.28 -14.65 -5.22
N ALA A 86 24.16 -15.10 -4.62
CA ALA A 86 23.06 -15.70 -5.38
C ALA A 86 22.32 -14.65 -6.23
N LEU A 87 22.10 -13.45 -5.70
CA LEU A 87 21.50 -12.33 -6.45
C LEU A 87 22.32 -12.00 -7.69
N LYS A 88 23.66 -11.84 -7.55
CA LYS A 88 24.57 -11.57 -8.67
C LYS A 88 24.57 -12.68 -9.72
N ALA A 89 24.51 -13.95 -9.30
CA ALA A 89 24.48 -15.09 -10.21
C ALA A 89 23.23 -15.08 -11.12
N HIS A 90 22.14 -14.43 -10.69
CA HIS A 90 20.91 -14.27 -11.47
C HIS A 90 20.77 -12.86 -12.10
N GLY A 91 21.87 -12.08 -12.14
CA GLY A 91 21.86 -10.75 -12.74
C GLY A 91 21.09 -9.69 -11.96
N LEU A 92 20.77 -9.97 -10.68
CA LEU A 92 20.03 -9.06 -9.81
C LEU A 92 20.98 -8.12 -9.04
N PRO A 93 20.54 -6.89 -8.70
CA PRO A 93 21.30 -5.99 -7.87
C PRO A 93 21.61 -6.61 -6.51
N ALA A 94 22.86 -6.47 -6.07
CA ALA A 94 23.29 -7.01 -4.79
C ALA A 94 23.69 -5.90 -3.83
N PRO A 95 23.28 -5.95 -2.55
CA PRO A 95 23.62 -4.96 -1.57
C PRO A 95 25.13 -4.93 -1.29
N ARG A 96 25.67 -3.75 -1.00
CA ARG A 96 27.09 -3.54 -0.69
C ARG A 96 27.45 -3.97 0.74
N ASP A 97 26.47 -4.02 1.63
CA ASP A 97 26.62 -4.38 3.05
C ASP A 97 26.77 -5.90 3.29
N GLY A 98 26.68 -6.71 2.24
CA GLY A 98 26.78 -8.17 2.33
C GLY A 98 25.55 -8.85 2.96
N GLY A 99 24.54 -8.09 3.34
CA GLY A 99 23.33 -8.61 3.99
C GLY A 99 22.44 -9.42 3.04
N ARG A 100 21.63 -10.31 3.62
CA ARG A 100 20.53 -10.97 2.88
C ARG A 100 19.49 -9.94 2.47
N ARG A 101 18.84 -10.19 1.34
CA ARG A 101 17.66 -9.42 0.90
C ARG A 101 16.53 -10.38 0.59
N SER A 102 15.34 -10.02 1.03
CA SER A 102 14.11 -10.71 0.67
C SER A 102 13.67 -10.33 -0.75
N ALA A 103 12.77 -11.12 -1.32
CA ALA A 103 12.13 -10.75 -2.59
C ALA A 103 11.36 -9.43 -2.46
N ALA A 104 10.74 -9.16 -1.31
CA ALA A 104 10.10 -7.88 -1.03
C ALA A 104 11.09 -6.70 -1.07
N ASP A 105 12.30 -6.85 -0.47
CA ASP A 105 13.35 -5.82 -0.55
C ASP A 105 13.82 -5.59 -1.99
N MET A 106 13.87 -6.65 -2.79
CA MET A 106 14.24 -6.55 -4.20
C MET A 106 13.19 -5.79 -5.01
N LEU A 107 11.90 -6.02 -4.77
CA LEU A 107 10.80 -5.30 -5.42
C LEU A 107 10.74 -3.80 -5.06
N ALA A 108 11.37 -3.38 -3.96
CA ALA A 108 11.53 -1.97 -3.62
C ALA A 108 12.50 -1.24 -4.57
N LEU A 109 13.32 -1.96 -5.33
CA LEU A 109 14.26 -1.40 -6.30
C LEU A 109 13.57 -1.11 -7.63
N GLU A 110 13.98 -0.03 -8.28
CA GLU A 110 13.43 0.36 -9.59
C GLU A 110 13.75 -0.69 -10.67
N GLY A 111 12.76 -0.98 -11.50
CA GLY A 111 12.90 -1.94 -12.61
C GLY A 111 12.82 -3.42 -12.22
N ILE A 112 12.73 -3.76 -10.94
CA ILE A 112 12.54 -5.14 -10.50
C ILE A 112 11.05 -5.46 -10.42
N THR A 113 10.67 -6.61 -10.99
CA THR A 113 9.29 -7.14 -10.98
C THR A 113 9.27 -8.55 -10.41
N ILE A 114 8.10 -9.05 -10.00
CA ILE A 114 7.95 -10.44 -9.56
C ILE A 114 8.44 -11.39 -10.65
N GLY A 115 8.11 -11.12 -11.93
CA GLY A 115 8.57 -11.92 -13.05
C GLY A 115 10.09 -11.99 -13.18
N SER A 116 10.82 -10.91 -12.87
CA SER A 116 12.30 -10.93 -12.90
C SER A 116 12.93 -11.71 -11.75
N LEU A 117 12.16 -11.97 -10.69
CA LEU A 117 12.64 -12.71 -9.52
C LEU A 117 12.39 -14.22 -9.58
N THR A 118 11.49 -14.68 -10.47
CA THR A 118 11.13 -16.11 -10.57
C THR A 118 12.30 -17.00 -10.97
N GLY A 119 13.30 -16.47 -11.68
CA GLY A 119 14.52 -17.21 -11.98
C GLY A 119 15.34 -17.62 -10.77
N LEU A 120 15.22 -16.88 -9.65
CA LEU A 120 15.89 -17.20 -8.38
C LEU A 120 14.93 -17.89 -7.39
N TRP A 121 13.66 -17.50 -7.41
CA TRP A 121 12.61 -18.00 -6.51
C TRP A 121 11.41 -18.46 -7.33
N LEU A 122 11.42 -19.72 -7.75
CA LEU A 122 10.40 -20.31 -8.62
C LEU A 122 9.00 -20.29 -7.99
N GLU A 123 8.93 -20.36 -6.65
CA GLU A 123 7.69 -20.31 -5.90
C GLU A 123 6.88 -19.01 -6.13
N LEU A 124 7.54 -17.92 -6.55
CA LEU A 124 6.86 -16.65 -6.86
C LEU A 124 6.00 -16.72 -8.12
N GLU A 125 6.12 -17.76 -8.94
CA GLU A 125 5.22 -17.99 -10.07
C GLU A 125 3.77 -18.26 -9.63
N ALA A 126 3.61 -18.81 -8.42
CA ALA A 126 2.29 -19.08 -7.84
C ALA A 126 1.50 -17.80 -7.48
N ILE A 127 2.14 -16.62 -7.47
CA ILE A 127 1.46 -15.36 -7.22
C ILE A 127 0.59 -15.00 -8.44
N ASP A 128 -0.72 -14.84 -8.20
CA ASP A 128 -1.70 -14.48 -9.22
C ASP A 128 -1.30 -13.20 -9.97
N LEU A 129 -1.39 -13.25 -11.30
CA LEU A 129 -1.03 -12.12 -12.16
C LEU A 129 -1.82 -10.85 -11.84
N SER A 130 -3.09 -10.99 -11.43
CA SER A 130 -3.97 -9.87 -11.07
C SER A 130 -3.52 -9.13 -9.80
N LEU A 131 -2.68 -9.75 -8.97
CA LEU A 131 -2.16 -9.17 -7.73
C LEU A 131 -0.76 -8.57 -7.87
N ARG A 132 0.01 -9.00 -8.89
CA ARG A 132 1.43 -8.67 -9.01
C ARG A 132 1.68 -7.16 -9.04
N GLN A 133 0.95 -6.43 -9.87
CA GLN A 133 1.13 -4.99 -10.01
C GLN A 133 0.89 -4.24 -8.68
N GLN A 134 -0.13 -4.64 -7.93
CA GLN A 134 -0.45 -4.07 -6.62
C GLN A 134 0.66 -4.37 -5.61
N ILE A 135 1.10 -5.62 -5.52
CA ILE A 135 2.16 -6.05 -4.60
C ILE A 135 3.49 -5.36 -4.91
N GLU A 136 3.85 -5.26 -6.20
CA GLU A 136 5.05 -4.54 -6.64
C GLU A 136 5.00 -3.06 -6.25
N ALA A 137 3.83 -2.42 -6.38
CA ALA A 137 3.64 -1.04 -5.93
C ALA A 137 3.74 -0.92 -4.40
N ASP A 138 3.14 -1.83 -3.64
CA ASP A 138 3.21 -1.84 -2.18
C ASP A 138 4.65 -1.99 -1.68
N CYS A 139 5.42 -2.92 -2.25
CA CYS A 139 6.84 -3.08 -1.92
C CYS A 139 7.67 -1.84 -2.28
N ARG A 140 7.43 -1.25 -3.46
CA ARG A 140 8.16 -0.06 -3.93
C ARG A 140 7.95 1.15 -3.05
N TYR A 141 6.75 1.33 -2.53
CA TYR A 141 6.40 2.47 -1.70
C TYR A 141 6.51 2.20 -0.19
N ALA A 142 6.86 1.00 0.24
CA ALA A 142 6.88 0.59 1.66
C ALA A 142 7.60 1.60 2.57
N GLY A 143 8.80 2.02 2.22
CA GLY A 143 9.57 2.98 3.02
C GLY A 143 8.95 4.39 3.10
N TYR A 144 8.20 4.81 2.07
CA TYR A 144 7.45 6.08 2.10
C TYR A 144 6.17 5.95 2.92
N LEU A 145 5.51 4.78 2.83
CA LEU A 145 4.27 4.52 3.55
C LEU A 145 4.48 4.48 5.07
N GLU A 146 5.61 4.00 5.56
CA GLU A 146 5.97 4.08 6.98
C GLU A 146 5.96 5.52 7.51
N ARG A 147 6.61 6.43 6.77
CA ARG A 147 6.63 7.86 7.14
C ARG A 147 5.23 8.47 7.10
N GLN A 148 4.47 8.20 6.04
CA GLN A 148 3.10 8.70 5.94
C GLN A 148 2.18 8.17 7.05
N ARG A 149 2.35 6.93 7.49
CA ARG A 149 1.60 6.40 8.64
C ARG A 149 1.92 7.15 9.94
N ALA A 150 3.19 7.44 10.18
CA ALA A 150 3.60 8.25 11.35
C ALA A 150 2.99 9.66 11.31
N ASP A 151 2.96 10.30 10.12
CA ASP A 151 2.32 11.61 9.92
C ASP A 151 0.82 11.55 10.17
N ILE A 152 0.13 10.50 9.69
CA ILE A 152 -1.30 10.27 9.91
C ILE A 152 -1.61 10.05 11.39
N GLU A 153 -0.78 9.28 12.09
CA GLU A 153 -0.95 9.07 13.54
C GLU A 153 -0.75 10.37 14.34
N ALA A 154 0.17 11.24 13.90
CA ALA A 154 0.33 12.56 14.48
C ALA A 154 -0.91 13.42 14.24
N LEU A 155 -1.42 13.47 13.01
CA LEU A 155 -2.66 14.19 12.66
C LEU A 155 -3.84 13.72 13.51
N HIS A 156 -4.05 12.42 13.66
CA HIS A 156 -5.15 11.89 14.48
C HIS A 156 -5.01 12.26 15.97
N ARG A 157 -3.78 12.35 16.49
CA ARG A 157 -3.57 12.84 17.87
C ARG A 157 -3.93 14.30 18.01
N ASP A 158 -3.58 15.12 17.03
CA ASP A 158 -3.88 16.55 17.04
C ASP A 158 -5.39 16.81 16.89
N GLU A 159 -6.07 16.06 16.02
CA GLU A 159 -7.53 16.12 15.84
C GLU A 159 -8.30 15.67 17.09
N ALA A 160 -7.72 14.83 17.93
CA ALA A 160 -8.33 14.35 19.17
C ALA A 160 -8.22 15.34 20.33
N ILE A 161 -7.51 16.46 20.19
CA ILE A 161 -7.37 17.48 21.22
C ILE A 161 -8.71 18.23 21.38
N SER A 162 -9.31 18.14 22.57
CA SER A 162 -10.53 18.87 22.91
C SER A 162 -10.19 20.35 23.14
N ILE A 163 -10.88 21.25 22.43
CA ILE A 163 -10.82 22.68 22.73
C ILE A 163 -11.72 22.92 23.95
N PRO A 164 -11.19 23.50 25.08
CA PRO A 164 -12.01 23.79 26.22
C PRO A 164 -13.16 24.74 25.81
N PRO A 165 -14.39 24.59 26.34
CA PRO A 165 -15.44 25.59 26.16
C PRO A 165 -15.01 26.89 26.86
N ASP A 166 -15.23 28.03 26.19
CA ASP A 166 -15.04 29.40 26.74
C ASP A 166 -15.93 29.63 27.93
#